data_cb3b65ff489c9254410a7c131f14fdfa
#
_entry.id   cb3b65ff489c9254410a7c131f14fdfa
#
_cell.length_a   1.000
_cell.length_b   1.000
_cell.length_c   1.000
_cell.angle_alpha   90.00
_cell.angle_beta   90.00
_cell.angle_gamma   90.00
#
_symmetry.space_group_name_H-M   'P 1'
#
loop_
_entity.id
_entity.type
_entity.pdbx_description
1 polymer ?
#
loop_
_entity_poly.entity_id
_entity_poly.type
_entity_poly.pdbx_seq_one_letter_code
_entity_poly.pdbx_strand_id
1 'polypeptide(L)'
;MRIKIKEKELFKNLIKKNFNINIDKVDSICTDSRMIEKNDIFIPIKGQNTDGHKFIDDVIKKDVSVIFSESQSSHHKIIKVNSTRETLKDLSIQWLNFFKKPIIAITGSNGKTTTKEMIRLIFGSIKKNNYTIGNYNSSIGLPINLFNFSLSSDPIILEMGANNPGEIDYLCKIAKPDYSLITNIQNAHIGNFKSIQELVETKVSIFKHTHNNGLIFENSDDIYLSNICKN
;
A
#
# COMPACT_ATOMS: atom_id res chain seq x y z
N MET A 1 3.78 -2.00 11.90
CA MET A 1 3.66 -0.72 11.15
C MET A 1 2.56 0.12 11.75
N ARG A 2 2.77 1.44 11.86
CA ARG A 2 1.76 2.40 12.32
C ARG A 2 1.81 3.63 11.44
N ILE A 3 0.66 4.12 10.95
CA ILE A 3 0.58 5.28 10.06
C ILE A 3 -0.56 6.21 10.50
N LYS A 4 -0.30 7.51 10.55
CA LYS A 4 -1.32 8.52 10.89
C LYS A 4 -2.34 8.65 9.76
N ILE A 5 -3.62 8.70 10.14
CA ILE A 5 -4.71 8.99 9.21
C ILE A 5 -4.78 10.51 9.02
N LYS A 6 -4.63 10.96 7.79
CA LYS A 6 -4.61 12.39 7.46
C LYS A 6 -6.02 12.98 7.44
N GLU A 7 -6.93 12.37 6.71
CA GLU A 7 -8.30 12.82 6.51
C GLU A 7 -9.25 12.05 7.45
N LYS A 8 -9.19 12.37 8.76
CA LYS A 8 -9.84 11.59 9.84
C LYS A 8 -11.36 11.47 9.66
N GLU A 9 -12.05 12.55 9.32
CA GLU A 9 -13.51 12.52 9.14
C GLU A 9 -13.92 11.69 7.93
N LEU A 10 -13.16 11.78 6.84
CA LEU A 10 -13.38 10.93 5.68
C LEU A 10 -13.20 9.45 6.03
N PHE A 11 -12.19 9.14 6.85
CA PHE A 11 -11.95 7.77 7.30
C PHE A 11 -13.06 7.24 8.21
N LYS A 12 -13.56 8.04 9.15
CA LYS A 12 -14.71 7.67 9.99
C LYS A 12 -15.93 7.33 9.14
N ASN A 13 -16.21 8.14 8.12
CA ASN A 13 -17.30 7.89 7.19
C ASN A 13 -17.11 6.61 6.39
N LEU A 14 -15.86 6.30 5.99
CA LEU A 14 -15.51 5.04 5.32
C LEU A 14 -15.80 3.83 6.22
N ILE A 15 -15.40 3.86 7.48
CA ILE A 15 -15.68 2.79 8.45
C ILE A 15 -17.17 2.66 8.70
N LYS A 16 -17.87 3.77 8.92
CA LYS A 16 -19.34 3.76 9.11
C LYS A 16 -20.06 3.12 7.91
N LYS A 17 -19.68 3.48 6.70
CA LYS A 17 -20.27 2.94 5.46
C LYS A 17 -20.08 1.43 5.32
N ASN A 18 -18.89 0.91 5.66
CA ASN A 18 -18.55 -0.50 5.43
C ASN A 18 -18.99 -1.43 6.57
N PHE A 19 -19.02 -0.93 7.82
CA PHE A 19 -19.23 -1.77 9.00
C PHE A 19 -20.40 -1.32 9.88
N ASN A 20 -21.09 -0.23 9.52
CA ASN A 20 -22.18 0.37 10.31
C ASN A 20 -21.78 0.74 11.75
N ILE A 21 -20.53 1.18 11.95
CA ILE A 21 -19.96 1.54 13.25
C ILE A 21 -19.58 3.02 13.24
N ASN A 22 -19.96 3.73 14.29
CA ASN A 22 -19.50 5.10 14.53
C ASN A 22 -18.23 5.08 15.35
N ILE A 23 -17.21 5.82 14.91
CA ILE A 23 -15.94 6.02 15.60
C ILE A 23 -15.85 7.49 16.03
N ASP A 24 -15.76 7.76 17.34
CA ASP A 24 -15.66 9.12 17.85
C ASP A 24 -14.28 9.73 17.53
N LYS A 25 -13.21 8.98 17.80
CA LYS A 25 -11.83 9.41 17.59
C LYS A 25 -11.05 8.36 16.81
N VAL A 26 -10.17 8.83 15.92
CA VAL A 26 -9.24 7.98 15.20
C VAL A 26 -7.96 8.75 14.93
N ASP A 27 -6.81 8.13 15.18
CA ASP A 27 -5.51 8.77 14.98
C ASP A 27 -4.67 8.07 13.92
N SER A 28 -4.55 6.76 13.99
CA SER A 28 -3.69 5.99 13.09
C SER A 28 -4.30 4.61 12.76
N ILE A 29 -3.79 3.99 11.71
CA ILE A 29 -3.94 2.54 11.49
C ILE A 29 -2.63 1.87 11.89
N CYS A 30 -2.75 0.75 12.61
CA CYS A 30 -1.62 0.00 13.09
C CYS A 30 -1.78 -1.51 12.84
N THR A 31 -0.72 -2.16 12.37
CA THR A 31 -0.65 -3.62 12.17
C THR A 31 0.32 -4.30 13.14
N ASP A 32 0.95 -3.54 14.04
CA ASP A 32 1.94 -4.02 15.00
C ASP A 32 1.49 -3.66 16.42
N SER A 33 1.11 -4.66 17.22
CA SER A 33 0.61 -4.47 18.59
C SER A 33 1.56 -3.72 19.52
N ARG A 34 2.87 -3.75 19.23
CA ARG A 34 3.89 -3.04 20.02
C ARG A 34 3.84 -1.52 19.82
N MET A 35 3.41 -1.10 18.62
CA MET A 35 3.33 0.31 18.22
C MET A 35 1.95 0.94 18.43
N ILE A 36 0.99 0.16 18.92
CA ILE A 36 -0.40 0.60 19.07
C ILE A 36 -0.53 1.65 20.18
N GLU A 37 -1.28 2.69 19.90
CA GLU A 37 -1.58 3.77 20.84
C GLU A 37 -3.10 3.97 20.96
N LYS A 38 -3.50 4.84 21.92
CA LYS A 38 -4.89 5.24 22.10
C LYS A 38 -5.49 5.80 20.81
N ASN A 39 -6.77 5.53 20.58
CA ASN A 39 -7.54 5.91 19.38
C ASN A 39 -7.02 5.33 18.05
N ASP A 40 -6.08 4.42 18.06
CA ASP A 40 -5.66 3.73 16.84
C ASP A 40 -6.71 2.70 16.40
N ILE A 41 -6.66 2.35 15.13
CA ILE A 41 -7.32 1.16 14.58
C ILE A 41 -6.29 0.06 14.45
N PHE A 42 -6.57 -1.09 15.03
CA PHE A 42 -5.71 -2.26 14.92
C PHE A 42 -6.21 -3.23 13.85
N ILE A 43 -5.33 -3.54 12.91
CA ILE A 43 -5.57 -4.55 11.86
C ILE A 43 -4.49 -5.63 12.02
N PRO A 44 -4.73 -6.68 12.81
CA PRO A 44 -3.78 -7.77 12.96
C PRO A 44 -3.57 -8.49 11.65
N ILE A 45 -2.33 -8.74 11.29
CA ILE A 45 -1.97 -9.47 10.07
C ILE A 45 -1.36 -10.80 10.45
N LYS A 46 -1.83 -11.86 9.79
CA LYS A 46 -1.22 -13.18 9.86
C LYS A 46 -0.06 -13.23 8.88
N GLY A 47 1.16 -13.26 9.41
CA GLY A 47 2.40 -13.44 8.66
C GLY A 47 2.89 -14.88 8.69
N GLN A 48 4.04 -15.14 8.07
CA GLN A 48 4.65 -16.48 8.05
C GLN A 48 5.08 -16.96 9.44
N ASN A 49 5.67 -16.07 10.25
CA ASN A 49 6.25 -16.41 11.55
C ASN A 49 5.43 -15.90 12.74
N THR A 50 4.50 -14.98 12.52
CA THR A 50 3.73 -14.36 13.60
C THR A 50 2.29 -14.14 13.17
N ASP A 51 1.37 -14.26 14.14
CA ASP A 51 -0.04 -13.95 13.95
C ASP A 51 -0.41 -12.81 14.89
N GLY A 52 -0.74 -11.66 14.31
CA GLY A 52 -1.12 -10.45 15.05
C GLY A 52 -2.38 -10.63 15.90
N HIS A 53 -3.24 -11.60 15.58
CA HIS A 53 -4.48 -11.87 16.31
C HIS A 53 -4.22 -12.33 17.75
N LYS A 54 -3.07 -12.94 18.04
CA LYS A 54 -2.66 -13.36 19.38
C LYS A 54 -2.51 -12.22 20.38
N PHE A 55 -2.43 -10.99 19.90
CA PHE A 55 -2.19 -9.78 20.72
C PHE A 55 -3.45 -8.93 20.92
N ILE A 56 -4.62 -9.39 20.48
CA ILE A 56 -5.88 -8.63 20.56
C ILE A 56 -6.21 -8.25 22.00
N ASP A 57 -6.07 -9.17 22.97
CA ASP A 57 -6.38 -8.92 24.37
C ASP A 57 -5.50 -7.82 25.00
N ASP A 58 -4.24 -7.75 24.59
CA ASP A 58 -3.33 -6.69 25.03
C ASP A 58 -3.62 -5.35 24.35
N VAL A 59 -4.06 -5.38 23.09
CA VAL A 59 -4.46 -4.19 22.34
C VAL A 59 -5.73 -3.56 22.89
N ILE A 60 -6.71 -4.37 23.33
CA ILE A 60 -7.95 -3.87 23.96
C ILE A 60 -7.65 -2.98 25.16
N LYS A 61 -6.63 -3.32 25.96
CA LYS A 61 -6.22 -2.56 27.16
C LYS A 61 -5.66 -1.18 26.84
N LYS A 62 -5.27 -0.91 25.58
CA LYS A 62 -4.67 0.36 25.14
C LYS A 62 -5.67 1.41 24.68
N ASP A 63 -6.96 1.22 24.93
CA ASP A 63 -8.05 2.14 24.58
C ASP A 63 -8.07 2.54 23.09
N VAL A 64 -7.92 1.53 22.22
CA VAL A 64 -8.01 1.68 20.76
C VAL A 64 -9.45 1.97 20.32
N SER A 65 -9.62 2.54 19.14
CA SER A 65 -10.94 2.84 18.59
C SER A 65 -11.66 1.61 18.05
N VAL A 66 -10.96 0.80 17.26
CA VAL A 66 -11.50 -0.40 16.60
C VAL A 66 -10.40 -1.45 16.44
N ILE A 67 -10.78 -2.70 16.52
CA ILE A 67 -9.94 -3.85 16.21
C ILE A 67 -10.66 -4.69 15.15
N PHE A 68 -10.02 -4.96 14.05
CA PHE A 68 -10.50 -5.98 13.12
C PHE A 68 -10.02 -7.36 13.56
N SER A 69 -10.86 -8.38 13.41
CA SER A 69 -10.52 -9.75 13.79
C SER A 69 -11.16 -10.77 12.87
N GLU A 70 -10.44 -11.83 12.58
CA GLU A 70 -10.98 -12.98 11.84
C GLU A 70 -11.79 -13.92 12.75
N SER A 71 -11.63 -13.79 14.07
CA SER A 71 -12.39 -14.55 15.06
C SER A 71 -13.57 -13.77 15.60
N GLN A 72 -14.64 -14.51 15.98
CA GLN A 72 -15.81 -13.93 16.64
C GLN A 72 -15.44 -13.44 18.04
N SER A 73 -15.98 -12.29 18.44
CA SER A 73 -15.84 -11.74 19.79
C SER A 73 -17.10 -10.96 20.16
N SER A 74 -17.43 -10.96 21.45
CA SER A 74 -18.52 -10.12 22.02
C SER A 74 -18.05 -8.72 22.40
N HIS A 75 -16.75 -8.42 22.32
CA HIS A 75 -16.21 -7.12 22.71
C HIS A 75 -16.60 -6.04 21.69
N HIS A 76 -17.24 -4.96 22.15
CA HIS A 76 -17.85 -3.92 21.31
C HIS A 76 -16.87 -3.17 20.36
N LYS A 77 -15.55 -3.20 20.63
CA LYS A 77 -14.52 -2.60 19.76
C LYS A 77 -14.04 -3.56 18.68
N ILE A 78 -14.45 -4.83 18.67
CA ILE A 78 -14.00 -5.82 17.71
C ILE A 78 -15.01 -5.96 16.58
N ILE A 79 -14.52 -5.74 15.36
CA ILE A 79 -15.26 -5.98 14.12
C ILE A 79 -14.78 -7.30 13.54
N LYS A 80 -15.68 -8.26 13.44
CA LYS A 80 -15.38 -9.52 12.74
C LYS A 80 -15.33 -9.30 11.24
N VAL A 81 -14.29 -9.82 10.61
CA VAL A 81 -14.09 -9.84 9.15
C VAL A 81 -13.64 -11.22 8.70
N ASN A 82 -13.79 -11.54 7.42
CA ASN A 82 -13.35 -12.83 6.88
C ASN A 82 -11.81 -12.90 6.75
N SER A 83 -11.18 -11.79 6.39
CA SER A 83 -9.73 -11.64 6.30
C SER A 83 -9.34 -10.20 6.60
N THR A 84 -8.48 -10.03 7.58
CA THR A 84 -7.94 -8.70 7.93
C THR A 84 -7.06 -8.12 6.83
N ARG A 85 -6.35 -8.97 6.07
CA ARG A 85 -5.56 -8.57 4.92
C ARG A 85 -6.43 -8.04 3.78
N GLU A 86 -7.49 -8.78 3.41
CA GLU A 86 -8.42 -8.32 2.37
C GLU A 86 -9.20 -7.08 2.82
N THR A 87 -9.60 -7.00 4.09
CA THR A 87 -10.21 -5.79 4.65
C THR A 87 -9.31 -4.56 4.51
N LEU A 88 -8.01 -4.69 4.83
CA LEU A 88 -7.05 -3.60 4.65
C LEU A 88 -6.95 -3.19 3.19
N LYS A 89 -6.87 -4.14 2.27
CA LYS A 89 -6.84 -3.90 0.83
C LYS A 89 -8.10 -3.17 0.35
N ASP A 90 -9.29 -3.67 0.70
CA ASP A 90 -10.55 -3.10 0.24
C ASP A 90 -10.79 -1.69 0.79
N LEU A 91 -10.44 -1.45 2.05
CA LEU A 91 -10.46 -0.12 2.64
C LEU A 91 -9.49 0.83 1.91
N SER A 92 -8.30 0.36 1.55
CA SER A 92 -7.30 1.18 0.87
C SER A 92 -7.70 1.50 -0.59
N ILE A 93 -8.34 0.58 -1.29
CA ILE A 93 -8.92 0.83 -2.63
C ILE A 93 -10.01 1.90 -2.53
N GLN A 94 -10.96 1.73 -1.61
CA GLN A 94 -12.03 2.70 -1.41
C GLN A 94 -11.50 4.06 -0.98
N TRP A 95 -10.46 4.07 -0.14
CA TRP A 95 -9.77 5.28 0.28
C TRP A 95 -9.17 6.02 -0.91
N LEU A 96 -8.45 5.32 -1.76
CA LEU A 96 -7.79 5.92 -2.92
C LEU A 96 -8.78 6.52 -3.92
N ASN A 97 -9.99 5.96 -4.04
CA ASN A 97 -11.05 6.47 -4.91
C ASN A 97 -11.52 7.89 -4.56
N PHE A 98 -11.28 8.37 -3.34
CA PHE A 98 -11.57 9.77 -2.99
C PHE A 98 -10.58 10.76 -3.61
N PHE A 99 -9.40 10.31 -4.00
CA PHE A 99 -8.31 11.22 -4.38
C PHE A 99 -8.34 11.62 -5.83
N LYS A 100 -8.98 11.02 -6.74
CA LYS A 100 -9.09 11.40 -8.18
C LYS A 100 -7.86 12.17 -8.70
N LYS A 101 -6.67 11.69 -8.40
CA LYS A 101 -5.38 12.30 -8.73
C LYS A 101 -4.54 11.32 -9.53
N PRO A 102 -3.68 11.82 -10.45
CA PRO A 102 -2.80 10.93 -11.20
C PRO A 102 -1.85 10.17 -10.27
N ILE A 103 -1.70 8.88 -10.57
CA ILE A 103 -0.84 7.95 -9.84
C ILE A 103 0.38 7.63 -10.69
N ILE A 104 1.55 7.93 -10.14
CA ILE A 104 2.85 7.56 -10.69
C ILE A 104 3.37 6.37 -9.89
N ALA A 105 3.47 5.20 -10.49
CA ALA A 105 3.95 3.99 -9.83
C ALA A 105 5.35 3.59 -10.34
N ILE A 106 6.23 3.26 -9.42
CA ILE A 106 7.64 2.99 -9.68
C ILE A 106 7.98 1.61 -9.10
N THR A 107 8.53 0.74 -9.95
CA THR A 107 9.12 -0.54 -9.51
C THR A 107 10.51 -0.72 -10.14
N GLY A 108 11.16 -1.83 -9.83
CA GLY A 108 12.49 -2.19 -10.34
C GLY A 108 13.30 -2.96 -9.31
N SER A 109 14.44 -3.48 -9.69
CA SER A 109 15.35 -4.15 -8.75
C SER A 109 16.04 -3.13 -7.85
N ASN A 110 16.69 -2.12 -8.41
CA ASN A 110 17.40 -1.05 -7.71
C ASN A 110 16.89 0.33 -8.13
N GLY A 111 17.20 1.36 -7.33
CA GLY A 111 16.92 2.76 -7.67
C GLY A 111 15.48 3.23 -7.48
N LYS A 112 14.55 2.37 -7.10
CA LYS A 112 13.13 2.73 -6.88
C LYS A 112 12.96 3.93 -5.95
N THR A 113 13.53 3.84 -4.75
CA THR A 113 13.43 4.89 -3.73
C THR A 113 14.09 6.19 -4.20
N THR A 114 15.26 6.10 -4.81
CA THR A 114 15.96 7.28 -5.37
C THR A 114 15.12 7.97 -6.44
N THR A 115 14.58 7.20 -7.38
CA THR A 115 13.71 7.73 -8.45
C THR A 115 12.44 8.35 -7.88
N LYS A 116 11.80 7.67 -6.93
CA LYS A 116 10.63 8.18 -6.21
C LYS A 116 10.95 9.53 -5.55
N GLU A 117 12.08 9.63 -4.83
CA GLU A 117 12.47 10.87 -4.15
C GLU A 117 12.79 12.01 -5.14
N MET A 118 13.43 11.71 -6.27
CA MET A 118 13.67 12.71 -7.32
C MET A 118 12.35 13.25 -7.88
N ILE A 119 11.42 12.38 -8.26
CA ILE A 119 10.10 12.77 -8.75
C ILE A 119 9.35 13.57 -7.69
N ARG A 120 9.36 13.09 -6.42
CA ARG A 120 8.74 13.78 -5.29
C ARG A 120 9.26 15.21 -5.11
N LEU A 121 10.57 15.42 -5.21
CA LEU A 121 11.20 16.74 -5.07
C LEU A 121 10.85 17.65 -6.23
N ILE A 122 10.86 17.15 -7.46
CA ILE A 122 10.49 17.93 -8.66
C ILE A 122 9.04 18.43 -8.53
N PHE A 123 8.08 17.54 -8.26
CA PHE A 123 6.70 17.96 -8.04
C PHE A 123 6.55 18.81 -6.78
N GLY A 124 7.29 18.49 -5.72
CA GLY A 124 7.27 19.21 -4.44
C GLY A 124 7.69 20.68 -4.54
N SER A 125 8.48 21.06 -5.55
CA SER A 125 8.82 22.46 -5.85
C SER A 125 7.65 23.27 -6.40
N ILE A 126 6.62 22.60 -6.93
CA ILE A 126 5.42 23.20 -7.54
C ILE A 126 4.24 23.11 -6.57
N LYS A 127 3.98 21.94 -6.01
CA LYS A 127 2.86 21.66 -5.10
C LYS A 127 3.13 20.46 -4.20
N LYS A 128 2.40 20.36 -3.07
CA LYS A 128 2.47 19.19 -2.19
C LYS A 128 2.04 17.94 -2.94
N ASN A 129 2.73 16.83 -2.71
CA ASN A 129 2.41 15.53 -3.28
C ASN A 129 2.22 14.46 -2.19
N ASN A 130 1.49 13.40 -2.53
CA ASN A 130 1.37 12.19 -1.74
C ASN A 130 2.40 11.17 -2.24
N TYR A 131 3.07 10.45 -1.34
CA TYR A 131 4.10 9.51 -1.74
C TYR A 131 4.29 8.37 -0.73
N THR A 132 4.92 7.29 -1.20
CA THR A 132 5.31 6.17 -0.34
C THR A 132 6.38 6.61 0.66
N ILE A 133 6.06 6.55 1.95
CA ILE A 133 6.96 6.90 3.05
C ILE A 133 7.90 5.72 3.33
N GLY A 134 9.21 6.01 3.44
CA GLY A 134 10.20 4.98 3.77
C GLY A 134 10.09 3.76 2.84
N ASN A 135 9.97 2.57 3.43
CA ASN A 135 9.85 1.28 2.75
C ASN A 135 8.43 0.69 2.79
N TYR A 136 7.40 1.52 2.95
CA TYR A 136 5.99 1.07 2.90
C TYR A 136 5.54 0.75 1.46
N ASN A 137 6.26 -0.13 0.77
CA ASN A 137 6.11 -0.46 -0.65
C ASN A 137 5.65 -1.91 -0.92
N SER A 138 5.33 -2.66 0.15
CA SER A 138 4.93 -4.08 0.10
C SER A 138 3.41 -4.26 0.11
N SER A 139 2.95 -5.51 0.02
CA SER A 139 1.52 -5.89 0.05
C SER A 139 0.76 -5.47 1.32
N ILE A 140 1.45 -5.13 2.40
CA ILE A 140 0.87 -4.54 3.61
C ILE A 140 1.27 -3.06 3.74
N GLY A 141 2.52 -2.74 3.42
CA GLY A 141 3.04 -1.38 3.57
C GLY A 141 2.34 -0.36 2.69
N LEU A 142 2.16 -0.66 1.40
CA LEU A 142 1.51 0.27 0.49
C LEU A 142 0.06 0.55 0.89
N PRO A 143 -0.82 -0.46 1.14
CA PRO A 143 -2.18 -0.20 1.61
C PRO A 143 -2.24 0.71 2.84
N ILE A 144 -1.45 0.42 3.86
CA ILE A 144 -1.48 1.22 5.10
C ILE A 144 -0.96 2.65 4.87
N ASN A 145 0.02 2.84 3.99
CA ASN A 145 0.59 4.15 3.68
C ASN A 145 -0.42 5.11 3.03
N LEU A 146 -1.37 4.58 2.24
CA LEU A 146 -2.38 5.39 1.57
C LEU A 146 -3.21 6.24 2.54
N PHE A 147 -3.45 5.78 3.76
CA PHE A 147 -4.22 6.52 4.77
C PHE A 147 -3.51 7.78 5.29
N ASN A 148 -2.22 7.93 5.03
CA ASN A 148 -1.48 9.17 5.32
C ASN A 148 -1.59 10.23 4.21
N PHE A 149 -2.32 9.96 3.15
CA PHE A 149 -2.46 10.88 2.03
C PHE A 149 -3.44 12.00 2.34
N SER A 150 -3.16 13.20 1.79
CA SER A 150 -4.01 14.36 1.87
C SER A 150 -4.71 14.63 0.55
N LEU A 151 -6.01 14.96 0.61
CA LEU A 151 -6.81 15.33 -0.55
C LEU A 151 -6.28 16.57 -1.28
N SER A 152 -5.58 17.46 -0.56
CA SER A 152 -4.98 18.68 -1.11
C SER A 152 -3.67 18.45 -1.86
N SER A 153 -3.12 17.23 -1.81
CA SER A 153 -1.82 16.90 -2.42
C SER A 153 -1.97 16.19 -3.77
N ASP A 154 -1.09 16.49 -4.72
CA ASP A 154 -1.11 16.01 -6.09
C ASP A 154 0.30 16.15 -6.71
N PRO A 155 0.84 15.15 -7.43
CA PRO A 155 0.28 13.82 -7.70
C PRO A 155 0.45 12.83 -6.53
N ILE A 156 0.05 11.56 -6.78
CA ILE A 156 0.33 10.41 -5.92
C ILE A 156 1.52 9.64 -6.51
N ILE A 157 2.59 9.47 -5.74
CA ILE A 157 3.83 8.83 -6.17
C ILE A 157 4.06 7.57 -5.34
N LEU A 158 3.95 6.40 -5.96
CA LEU A 158 3.99 5.11 -5.29
C LEU A 158 5.24 4.32 -5.67
N GLU A 159 5.99 3.91 -4.66
CA GLU A 159 7.00 2.87 -4.80
C GLU A 159 6.35 1.50 -4.59
N MET A 160 6.51 0.58 -5.53
CA MET A 160 5.98 -0.78 -5.49
C MET A 160 7.14 -1.78 -5.46
N GLY A 161 7.30 -2.46 -4.32
CA GLY A 161 8.28 -3.51 -4.12
C GLY A 161 7.68 -4.90 -4.30
N ALA A 162 8.48 -5.86 -4.75
CA ALA A 162 8.09 -7.27 -4.78
C ALA A 162 9.25 -8.14 -4.30
N ASN A 163 8.93 -9.08 -3.40
CA ASN A 163 9.79 -10.16 -2.94
C ASN A 163 9.28 -11.53 -3.44
N ASN A 164 8.03 -11.59 -3.90
CA ASN A 164 7.40 -12.82 -4.38
C ASN A 164 6.68 -12.56 -5.72
N PRO A 165 6.49 -13.62 -6.54
CA PRO A 165 5.68 -13.53 -7.75
C PRO A 165 4.28 -12.99 -7.48
N GLY A 166 3.76 -12.14 -8.40
CA GLY A 166 2.41 -11.58 -8.32
C GLY A 166 2.23 -10.39 -7.37
N GLU A 167 3.25 -9.99 -6.59
CA GLU A 167 3.08 -8.87 -5.65
C GLU A 167 2.87 -7.53 -6.34
N ILE A 168 3.51 -7.26 -7.49
CA ILE A 168 3.26 -6.02 -8.25
C ILE A 168 1.84 -6.02 -8.81
N ASP A 169 1.36 -7.13 -9.35
CA ASP A 169 -0.04 -7.28 -9.79
C ASP A 169 -1.02 -6.97 -8.64
N TYR A 170 -0.76 -7.50 -7.45
CA TYR A 170 -1.56 -7.22 -6.26
C TYR A 170 -1.57 -5.73 -5.91
N LEU A 171 -0.41 -5.07 -5.92
CA LEU A 171 -0.28 -3.64 -5.59
C LEU A 171 -0.98 -2.77 -6.64
N CYS A 172 -0.89 -3.11 -7.91
CA CYS A 172 -1.57 -2.40 -9.00
C CYS A 172 -3.10 -2.57 -8.95
N LYS A 173 -3.61 -3.69 -8.43
CA LYS A 173 -5.05 -3.86 -8.16
C LYS A 173 -5.56 -2.94 -7.06
N ILE A 174 -4.68 -2.50 -6.15
CA ILE A 174 -5.01 -1.50 -5.13
C ILE A 174 -4.93 -0.09 -5.69
N ALA A 175 -3.85 0.21 -6.41
CA ALA A 175 -3.53 1.54 -6.90
C ALA A 175 -3.15 1.47 -8.38
N LYS A 176 -4.17 1.46 -9.25
CA LYS A 176 -3.98 1.40 -10.70
C LYS A 176 -3.26 2.65 -11.19
N PRO A 177 -2.07 2.53 -11.81
CA PRO A 177 -1.28 3.69 -12.19
C PRO A 177 -1.77 4.35 -13.48
N ASP A 178 -1.63 5.68 -13.55
CA ASP A 178 -1.71 6.46 -14.79
C ASP A 178 -0.35 6.49 -15.47
N TYR A 179 0.72 6.52 -14.68
CA TYR A 179 2.10 6.52 -15.16
C TYR A 179 2.88 5.43 -14.43
N SER A 180 3.56 4.59 -15.17
CA SER A 180 4.37 3.51 -14.59
C SER A 180 5.81 3.55 -15.08
N LEU A 181 6.74 3.24 -14.18
CA LEU A 181 8.17 3.21 -14.43
C LEU A 181 8.79 1.94 -13.86
N ILE A 182 9.62 1.27 -14.67
CA ILE A 182 10.55 0.24 -14.21
C ILE A 182 11.98 0.78 -14.34
N THR A 183 12.67 0.94 -13.22
CA THR A 183 14.03 1.49 -13.20
C THR A 183 15.05 0.56 -13.85
N ASN A 184 15.03 -0.71 -13.46
CA ASN A 184 15.87 -1.78 -14.00
C ASN A 184 15.42 -3.15 -13.50
N ILE A 185 15.93 -4.19 -14.13
CA ILE A 185 15.82 -5.57 -13.68
C ILE A 185 17.20 -6.17 -13.51
N GLN A 186 17.53 -6.62 -12.30
CA GLN A 186 18.83 -7.20 -11.98
C GLN A 186 18.68 -8.51 -11.22
N ASN A 187 19.63 -9.39 -11.48
CA ASN A 187 19.66 -10.73 -10.90
C ASN A 187 19.95 -10.76 -9.38
N ALA A 188 20.33 -9.61 -8.79
CA ALA A 188 20.83 -9.52 -7.42
C ALA A 188 19.81 -9.83 -6.31
N HIS A 189 18.53 -10.01 -6.63
CA HIS A 189 17.46 -10.29 -5.65
C HIS A 189 16.48 -11.36 -6.17
N ILE A 190 16.99 -12.46 -6.71
CA ILE A 190 16.13 -13.58 -7.13
C ILE A 190 15.36 -14.18 -5.94
N GLY A 191 15.92 -14.18 -4.74
CA GLY A 191 15.27 -14.53 -3.47
C GLY A 191 14.22 -15.64 -3.58
N ASN A 192 12.95 -15.27 -3.62
CA ASN A 192 11.81 -16.18 -3.71
C ASN A 192 11.32 -16.43 -5.15
N PHE A 193 12.03 -15.93 -6.18
CA PHE A 193 11.70 -16.16 -7.58
C PHE A 193 12.44 -17.40 -8.10
N LYS A 194 11.76 -18.21 -8.91
CA LYS A 194 12.34 -19.44 -9.50
C LYS A 194 13.34 -19.14 -10.62
N SER A 195 13.20 -18.00 -11.26
CA SER A 195 14.05 -17.58 -12.38
C SER A 195 14.03 -16.05 -12.56
N ILE A 196 14.99 -15.55 -13.33
CA ILE A 196 15.01 -14.15 -13.77
C ILE A 196 13.76 -13.81 -14.60
N GLN A 197 13.26 -14.74 -15.38
CA GLN A 197 12.05 -14.56 -16.19
C GLN A 197 10.83 -14.30 -15.31
N GLU A 198 10.65 -15.04 -14.22
CA GLU A 198 9.56 -14.84 -13.28
C GLU A 198 9.64 -13.47 -12.55
N LEU A 199 10.87 -13.00 -12.27
CA LEU A 199 11.12 -11.66 -11.75
C LEU A 199 10.74 -10.58 -12.77
N VAL A 200 11.14 -10.76 -14.04
CA VAL A 200 10.77 -9.87 -15.16
C VAL A 200 9.26 -9.78 -15.27
N GLU A 201 8.57 -10.92 -15.40
CA GLU A 201 7.11 -10.99 -15.52
C GLU A 201 6.39 -10.31 -14.36
N THR A 202 6.90 -10.52 -13.14
CA THR A 202 6.35 -9.88 -11.94
C THR A 202 6.45 -8.36 -12.02
N LYS A 203 7.60 -7.80 -12.40
CA LYS A 203 7.78 -6.35 -12.47
C LYS A 203 7.05 -5.74 -13.65
N VAL A 204 7.09 -6.39 -14.80
CA VAL A 204 6.42 -5.94 -16.04
C VAL A 204 4.90 -5.95 -15.89
N SER A 205 4.35 -6.71 -14.95
CA SER A 205 2.91 -6.66 -14.67
C SER A 205 2.39 -5.24 -14.36
N ILE A 206 3.25 -4.33 -13.89
CA ILE A 206 2.87 -2.91 -13.68
C ILE A 206 2.37 -2.26 -14.97
N PHE A 207 2.96 -2.58 -16.11
CA PHE A 207 2.59 -2.05 -17.42
C PHE A 207 1.20 -2.50 -17.86
N LYS A 208 0.85 -3.76 -17.56
CA LYS A 208 -0.49 -4.33 -17.86
C LYS A 208 -1.61 -3.63 -17.08
N HIS A 209 -1.27 -3.03 -15.94
CA HIS A 209 -2.22 -2.33 -15.08
C HIS A 209 -2.25 -0.82 -15.34
N THR A 210 -1.32 -0.27 -16.11
CA THR A 210 -1.32 1.15 -16.45
C THR A 210 -2.58 1.48 -17.25
N HIS A 211 -3.20 2.62 -16.95
CA HIS A 211 -4.39 3.06 -17.67
C HIS A 211 -4.12 3.19 -19.18
N ASN A 212 -5.11 2.88 -20.03
CA ASN A 212 -4.95 2.90 -21.49
C ASN A 212 -4.49 4.26 -22.04
N ASN A 213 -4.87 5.35 -21.37
CA ASN A 213 -4.44 6.72 -21.71
C ASN A 213 -3.22 7.17 -20.89
N GLY A 214 -2.61 6.25 -20.14
CA GLY A 214 -1.43 6.48 -19.33
C GLY A 214 -0.14 6.32 -20.12
N LEU A 215 0.99 6.58 -19.45
CA LEU A 215 2.32 6.44 -20.05
C LEU A 215 3.14 5.41 -19.28
N ILE A 216 3.89 4.65 -20.05
CA ILE A 216 4.85 3.65 -19.57
C ILE A 216 6.25 4.17 -19.84
N PHE A 217 7.11 4.13 -18.83
CA PHE A 217 8.50 4.49 -18.91
C PHE A 217 9.36 3.24 -18.65
N GLU A 218 10.21 2.91 -19.57
CA GLU A 218 11.17 1.82 -19.43
C GLU A 218 12.59 2.33 -19.57
N ASN A 219 13.54 1.62 -18.98
CA ASN A 219 14.94 1.85 -19.20
C ASN A 219 15.39 1.06 -20.44
N SER A 220 15.62 1.74 -21.54
CA SER A 220 16.03 1.13 -22.82
C SER A 220 17.43 0.50 -22.78
N ASP A 221 18.25 0.85 -21.79
CA ASP A 221 19.59 0.26 -21.60
C ASP A 221 19.52 -1.07 -20.82
N ASP A 222 18.35 -1.40 -20.25
CA ASP A 222 18.14 -2.66 -19.55
C ASP A 222 17.82 -3.79 -20.54
N ILE A 223 18.65 -4.83 -20.55
CA ILE A 223 18.55 -5.96 -21.50
C ILE A 223 17.23 -6.76 -21.38
N TYR A 224 16.59 -6.73 -20.24
CA TYR A 224 15.32 -7.43 -20.01
C TYR A 224 14.11 -6.58 -20.38
N LEU A 225 14.24 -5.25 -20.30
CA LEU A 225 13.16 -4.31 -20.61
C LEU A 225 13.13 -3.91 -22.08
N SER A 226 14.28 -3.71 -22.71
CA SER A 226 14.42 -3.20 -24.08
C SER A 226 13.67 -3.98 -25.17
N ASN A 227 13.21 -5.20 -24.88
CA ASN A 227 12.46 -6.04 -25.80
C ASN A 227 10.96 -6.13 -25.51
N ILE A 228 10.48 -5.51 -24.42
CA ILE A 228 9.08 -5.67 -23.95
C ILE A 228 8.14 -4.72 -24.68
N CYS A 229 8.54 -3.47 -24.90
CA CYS A 229 7.72 -2.47 -25.57
C CYS A 229 7.91 -2.42 -27.09
N LYS A 230 8.71 -3.32 -27.66
CA LYS A 230 8.89 -3.43 -29.11
C LYS A 230 7.85 -4.32 -29.81
N ASN A 231 7.01 -5.00 -29.02
CA ASN A 231 5.89 -5.82 -29.46
C ASN A 231 4.56 -5.20 -28.99
#